data_8764bfa067af3458cffadbeccc624416
#
_entry.id   8764bfa067af3458cffadbeccc624416
#
_cell.length_a   1.000
_cell.length_b   1.000
_cell.length_c   1.000
_cell.angle_alpha   90.00
_cell.angle_beta   90.00
_cell.angle_gamma   90.00
#
_symmetry.space_group_name_H-M   'P 1'
#
loop_
_entity.id
_entity.type
_entity.pdbx_description
1 polymer ?
#
loop_
_entity_poly.entity_id
_entity_poly.type
_entity_poly.pdbx_seq_one_letter_code
_entity_poly.pdbx_strand_id
1 'polypeptide(L)'
;IPTTLLACVDSSVGGKTAIDLKAGKNLAGAFYQPKLVIADFETLSTLTDGIFADGMAEVIKYGVIFDKAFFEFLRDNEAKDNLEYVITRCVELKRDIVNADEKEKGVRALLNFGHTVGHAIEKCSGYKIPHGSAVAVGMVIISRAAYKCSFCDENYTDIIASLNKKYSLPVSTDFSASELSSAAMADKKRSGDKIKLIIPEALGN
;
A
#
# COMPACT_ATOMS: atom_id res chain seq x y z
N ILE A 1 1.31 -18.37 -9.01
CA ILE A 1 0.40 -18.63 -7.89
C ILE A 1 0.88 -17.82 -6.70
N PRO A 2 0.14 -16.81 -6.24
CA PRO A 2 0.46 -16.07 -5.04
C PRO A 2 0.17 -16.90 -3.78
N THR A 3 1.05 -16.82 -2.78
CA THR A 3 0.94 -17.58 -1.52
C THR A 3 1.04 -16.72 -0.27
N THR A 4 1.04 -15.40 -0.43
CA THR A 4 0.91 -14.43 0.67
C THR A 4 -0.28 -13.52 0.39
N LEU A 5 -0.88 -12.93 1.43
CA LEU A 5 -2.00 -12.01 1.25
C LEU A 5 -1.59 -10.84 0.34
N LEU A 6 -0.42 -10.24 0.58
CA LEU A 6 0.14 -9.16 -0.25
C LEU A 6 0.22 -9.57 -1.73
N ALA A 7 0.65 -10.80 -2.01
CA ALA A 7 0.74 -11.27 -3.38
C ALA A 7 -0.65 -11.53 -4.00
N CYS A 8 -1.61 -12.04 -3.23
CA CYS A 8 -2.98 -12.27 -3.69
C CYS A 8 -3.70 -10.99 -4.04
N VAL A 9 -3.59 -9.95 -3.18
CA VAL A 9 -4.37 -8.71 -3.32
C VAL A 9 -3.70 -7.66 -4.20
N ASP A 10 -2.37 -7.72 -4.34
CA ASP A 10 -1.61 -6.66 -5.02
C ASP A 10 -0.59 -7.17 -6.04
N SER A 11 0.53 -7.74 -5.62
CA SER A 11 1.71 -7.91 -6.49
C SER A 11 1.51 -8.86 -7.67
N SER A 12 0.59 -9.82 -7.61
CA SER A 12 0.32 -10.75 -8.72
C SER A 12 -0.47 -10.12 -9.88
N VAL A 13 -1.04 -8.93 -9.70
CA VAL A 13 -1.89 -8.24 -10.69
C VAL A 13 -1.21 -6.96 -11.17
N GLY A 14 -1.30 -6.67 -12.48
CA GLY A 14 -0.89 -5.39 -13.03
C GLY A 14 0.46 -5.36 -13.71
N GLY A 15 1.12 -6.52 -13.85
CA GLY A 15 2.24 -6.73 -14.77
C GLY A 15 3.55 -6.00 -14.43
N LYS A 16 3.69 -5.37 -13.29
CA LYS A 16 4.98 -4.82 -12.84
C LYS A 16 5.86 -5.97 -12.37
N THR A 17 6.80 -6.41 -13.19
CA THR A 17 7.76 -7.47 -12.84
C THR A 17 9.15 -6.88 -12.74
N ALA A 18 9.85 -7.13 -11.63
CA ALA A 18 11.20 -6.63 -11.42
C ALA A 18 11.99 -7.53 -10.46
N ILE A 19 13.30 -7.39 -10.51
CA ILE A 19 14.23 -8.03 -9.58
C ILE A 19 15.06 -6.99 -8.84
N ASP A 20 15.46 -7.35 -7.64
CA ASP A 20 16.36 -6.56 -6.82
C ASP A 20 17.80 -6.72 -7.30
N LEU A 21 18.54 -5.62 -7.36
CA LEU A 21 19.95 -5.58 -7.66
C LEU A 21 20.73 -5.12 -6.42
N LYS A 22 22.06 -5.29 -6.43
CA LYS A 22 22.92 -4.77 -5.35
C LYS A 22 22.76 -3.25 -5.13
N ALA A 23 22.36 -2.52 -6.17
CA ALA A 23 22.17 -1.07 -6.15
C ALA A 23 20.79 -0.62 -5.62
N GLY A 24 19.83 -1.55 -5.41
CA GLY A 24 18.51 -1.23 -4.87
C GLY A 24 17.41 -2.18 -5.35
N LYS A 25 16.22 -2.00 -4.77
CA LYS A 25 15.03 -2.79 -5.07
C LYS A 25 14.43 -2.43 -6.44
N ASN A 26 13.89 -3.44 -7.14
CA ASN A 26 13.09 -3.31 -8.37
C ASN A 26 13.77 -2.52 -9.51
N LEU A 27 15.10 -2.60 -9.63
CA LEU A 27 15.86 -1.80 -10.60
C LEU A 27 15.91 -2.40 -12.00
N ALA A 28 15.64 -3.68 -12.17
CA ALA A 28 15.60 -4.34 -13.46
C ALA A 28 14.29 -5.09 -13.62
N GLY A 29 13.47 -4.68 -14.58
CA GLY A 29 12.14 -5.26 -14.77
C GLY A 29 11.47 -4.81 -16.06
N ALA A 30 10.26 -5.30 -16.25
CA ALA A 30 9.43 -4.99 -17.41
C ALA A 30 7.95 -4.98 -17.01
N PHE A 31 7.13 -4.30 -17.81
CA PHE A 31 5.69 -4.51 -17.76
C PHE A 31 5.36 -5.78 -18.56
N TYR A 32 4.96 -6.82 -17.86
CA TYR A 32 4.58 -8.09 -18.46
C TYR A 32 3.38 -8.69 -17.74
N GLN A 33 2.22 -8.64 -18.40
CA GLN A 33 0.96 -9.10 -17.80
C GLN A 33 0.93 -10.61 -17.64
N PRO A 34 0.45 -11.12 -16.47
CA PRO A 34 0.21 -12.54 -16.30
C PRO A 34 -0.94 -12.99 -17.23
N LYS A 35 -0.83 -14.18 -17.81
CA LYS A 35 -1.93 -14.79 -18.58
C LYS A 35 -3.02 -15.34 -17.69
N LEU A 36 -2.67 -15.75 -16.49
CA LEU A 36 -3.58 -16.30 -15.48
C LEU A 36 -2.98 -16.07 -14.11
N VAL A 37 -3.80 -15.63 -13.16
CA VAL A 37 -3.48 -15.59 -11.73
C VAL A 37 -4.45 -16.52 -11.00
N ILE A 38 -3.92 -17.50 -10.26
CA ILE A 38 -4.72 -18.40 -9.42
C ILE A 38 -4.39 -18.04 -7.97
N ALA A 39 -5.31 -17.36 -7.30
CA ALA A 39 -5.23 -17.03 -5.88
C ALA A 39 -6.06 -18.06 -5.10
N ASP A 40 -5.37 -18.98 -4.46
CA ASP A 40 -5.98 -19.95 -3.55
C ASP A 40 -5.79 -19.45 -2.12
N PHE A 41 -6.88 -18.98 -1.51
CA PHE A 41 -6.84 -18.40 -0.16
C PHE A 41 -6.58 -19.44 0.94
N GLU A 42 -6.78 -20.74 0.68
CA GLU A 42 -6.43 -21.78 1.65
C GLU A 42 -4.92 -21.81 1.93
N THR A 43 -4.09 -21.42 0.96
CA THR A 43 -2.63 -21.32 1.13
C THR A 43 -2.25 -20.28 2.20
N LEU A 44 -3.12 -19.32 2.50
CA LEU A 44 -2.87 -18.29 3.51
C LEU A 44 -3.00 -18.82 4.95
N SER A 45 -3.58 -20.00 5.15
CA SER A 45 -3.73 -20.63 6.48
C SER A 45 -2.39 -20.92 7.17
N THR A 46 -1.31 -21.01 6.41
CA THR A 46 0.04 -21.29 6.92
C THR A 46 0.86 -20.02 7.21
N LEU A 47 0.31 -18.84 6.92
CA LEU A 47 1.00 -17.58 7.17
C LEU A 47 1.08 -17.26 8.66
N THR A 48 2.22 -16.72 9.08
CA THR A 48 2.32 -16.08 10.39
C THR A 48 1.46 -14.79 10.43
N ASP A 49 1.01 -14.42 11.62
CA ASP A 49 0.19 -13.21 11.79
C ASP A 49 0.89 -11.95 11.27
N GLY A 50 2.22 -11.85 11.43
CA GLY A 50 2.99 -10.72 10.92
C GLY A 50 3.01 -10.63 9.39
N ILE A 51 3.12 -11.75 8.67
CA ILE A 51 3.08 -11.78 7.21
C ILE A 51 1.67 -11.47 6.70
N PHE A 52 0.65 -11.97 7.40
CA PHE A 52 -0.74 -11.64 7.09
C PHE A 52 -1.01 -10.15 7.28
N ALA A 53 -0.61 -9.60 8.44
CA ALA A 53 -0.74 -8.18 8.75
C ALA A 53 -0.07 -7.29 7.70
N ASP A 54 1.12 -7.67 7.24
CA ASP A 54 1.84 -6.93 6.19
C ASP A 54 1.01 -6.82 4.90
N GLY A 55 0.31 -7.89 4.50
CA GLY A 55 -0.63 -7.87 3.37
C GLY A 55 -1.86 -7.00 3.61
N MET A 56 -2.35 -6.94 4.86
CA MET A 56 -3.51 -6.12 5.22
C MET A 56 -3.29 -4.62 5.00
N ALA A 57 -2.06 -4.13 5.03
CA ALA A 57 -1.77 -2.73 4.70
C ALA A 57 -2.24 -2.35 3.29
N GLU A 58 -2.00 -3.22 2.30
CA GLU A 58 -2.47 -3.01 0.93
C GLU A 58 -4.00 -3.14 0.82
N VAL A 59 -4.60 -4.08 1.54
CA VAL A 59 -6.06 -4.23 1.62
C VAL A 59 -6.71 -2.94 2.15
N ILE A 60 -6.19 -2.40 3.25
CA ILE A 60 -6.66 -1.14 3.84
C ILE A 60 -6.48 0.02 2.88
N LYS A 61 -5.34 0.09 2.19
CA LYS A 61 -5.07 1.10 1.18
C LYS A 61 -6.17 1.15 0.12
N TYR A 62 -6.60 0.00 -0.42
CA TYR A 62 -7.69 -0.04 -1.40
C TYR A 62 -9.00 0.53 -0.86
N GLY A 63 -9.34 0.23 0.38
CA GLY A 63 -10.51 0.80 1.04
C GLY A 63 -10.42 2.31 1.16
N VAL A 64 -9.24 2.84 1.53
CA VAL A 64 -9.04 4.29 1.71
C VAL A 64 -9.15 5.04 0.39
N ILE A 65 -8.55 4.52 -0.71
CA ILE A 65 -8.41 5.29 -1.96
C ILE A 65 -9.48 5.00 -3.00
N PHE A 66 -10.24 3.89 -2.90
CA PHE A 66 -11.17 3.51 -3.96
C PHE A 66 -12.56 3.08 -3.47
N ASP A 67 -12.70 2.64 -2.21
CA ASP A 67 -13.96 2.01 -1.79
C ASP A 67 -14.25 2.20 -0.30
N LYS A 68 -15.03 3.22 0.01
CA LYS A 68 -15.46 3.49 1.38
C LYS A 68 -16.24 2.33 2.00
N ALA A 69 -17.12 1.68 1.24
CA ALA A 69 -17.91 0.55 1.75
C ALA A 69 -17.01 -0.64 2.09
N PHE A 70 -15.97 -0.88 1.29
CA PHE A 70 -14.96 -1.90 1.60
C PHE A 70 -14.15 -1.54 2.85
N PHE A 71 -13.78 -0.27 3.03
CA PHE A 71 -13.13 0.19 4.26
C PHE A 71 -14.01 -0.06 5.49
N GLU A 72 -15.30 0.28 5.42
CA GLU A 72 -16.27 0.05 6.49
C GLU A 72 -16.45 -1.44 6.75
N PHE A 73 -16.51 -2.27 5.71
CA PHE A 73 -16.54 -3.72 5.84
C PHE A 73 -15.33 -4.25 6.64
N LEU A 74 -14.12 -3.80 6.32
CA LEU A 74 -12.89 -4.21 7.03
C LEU A 74 -12.86 -3.75 8.48
N ARG A 75 -13.51 -2.62 8.80
CA ARG A 75 -13.68 -2.14 10.17
C ARG A 75 -14.61 -3.05 10.97
N ASP A 76 -15.71 -3.48 10.37
CA ASP A 76 -16.82 -4.14 11.05
C ASP A 76 -16.72 -5.68 11.04
N ASN A 77 -15.88 -6.26 10.17
CA ASN A 77 -15.68 -7.70 10.00
C ASN A 77 -14.21 -8.10 10.14
N GLU A 78 -13.96 -9.39 10.39
CA GLU A 78 -12.63 -9.97 10.37
C GLU A 78 -12.25 -10.41 8.95
N ALA A 79 -11.10 -9.90 8.45
CA ALA A 79 -10.64 -10.22 7.10
C ALA A 79 -10.31 -11.71 6.94
N LYS A 80 -9.79 -12.38 7.98
CA LYS A 80 -9.47 -13.82 7.96
C LYS A 80 -10.69 -14.68 7.71
N ASP A 81 -11.87 -14.28 8.19
CA ASP A 81 -13.11 -15.01 8.02
C ASP A 81 -13.78 -14.73 6.66
N ASN A 82 -13.27 -13.77 5.91
CA ASN A 82 -13.86 -13.27 4.67
C ASN A 82 -12.83 -13.17 3.52
N LEU A 83 -11.83 -14.04 3.48
CA LEU A 83 -10.68 -13.95 2.57
C LEU A 83 -11.08 -13.93 1.10
N GLU A 84 -12.04 -14.74 0.68
CA GLU A 84 -12.53 -14.76 -0.70
C GLU A 84 -13.05 -13.37 -1.13
N TYR A 85 -13.90 -12.77 -0.32
CA TYR A 85 -14.41 -11.42 -0.59
C TYR A 85 -13.31 -10.38 -0.61
N VAL A 86 -12.42 -10.37 0.40
CA VAL A 86 -11.32 -9.40 0.54
C VAL A 86 -10.39 -9.46 -0.66
N ILE A 87 -9.95 -10.66 -1.06
CA ILE A 87 -9.05 -10.85 -2.19
C ILE A 87 -9.75 -10.46 -3.50
N THR A 88 -10.97 -10.93 -3.71
CA THR A 88 -11.74 -10.61 -4.92
C THR A 88 -11.90 -9.11 -5.08
N ARG A 89 -12.32 -8.40 -4.00
CA ARG A 89 -12.53 -6.96 -4.06
C ARG A 89 -11.24 -6.18 -4.36
N CYS A 90 -10.14 -6.53 -3.73
CA CYS A 90 -8.84 -5.91 -4.02
C CYS A 90 -8.41 -6.14 -5.49
N VAL A 91 -8.56 -7.36 -5.99
CA VAL A 91 -8.22 -7.71 -7.37
C VAL A 91 -9.09 -6.95 -8.37
N GLU A 92 -10.40 -6.81 -8.11
CA GLU A 92 -11.30 -6.01 -8.94
C GLU A 92 -10.85 -4.55 -9.01
N LEU A 93 -10.64 -3.92 -7.84
CA LEU A 93 -10.20 -2.53 -7.76
C LEU A 93 -8.87 -2.33 -8.50
N LYS A 94 -7.92 -3.23 -8.30
CA LYS A 94 -6.63 -3.16 -8.99
C LYS A 94 -6.75 -3.37 -10.49
N ARG A 95 -7.54 -4.36 -10.93
CA ARG A 95 -7.81 -4.62 -12.34
C ARG A 95 -8.34 -3.37 -13.04
N ASP A 96 -9.31 -2.70 -12.43
CA ASP A 96 -9.97 -1.54 -13.03
C ASP A 96 -8.99 -0.37 -13.19
N ILE A 97 -8.14 -0.13 -12.18
CA ILE A 97 -7.08 0.88 -12.26
C ILE A 97 -6.00 0.52 -13.28
N VAL A 98 -5.59 -0.74 -13.35
CA VAL A 98 -4.58 -1.21 -14.33
C VAL A 98 -5.14 -1.11 -15.75
N ASN A 99 -6.41 -1.44 -15.96
CA ASN A 99 -7.07 -1.30 -17.26
C ASN A 99 -7.15 0.17 -17.71
N ALA A 100 -7.37 1.09 -16.76
CA ALA A 100 -7.41 2.52 -17.05
C ALA A 100 -6.02 3.12 -17.32
N ASP A 101 -4.96 2.58 -16.69
CA ASP A 101 -3.59 3.11 -16.78
C ASP A 101 -2.54 2.00 -16.58
N GLU A 102 -2.33 1.19 -17.59
CA GLU A 102 -1.42 0.04 -17.51
C GLU A 102 0.02 0.45 -17.11
N LYS A 103 0.52 1.56 -17.65
CA LYS A 103 1.93 1.99 -17.51
C LYS A 103 2.17 3.02 -16.39
N GLU A 104 1.16 3.27 -15.53
CA GLU A 104 1.28 4.19 -14.39
C GLU A 104 1.74 5.61 -14.77
N LYS A 105 1.11 6.15 -15.80
CA LYS A 105 1.36 7.54 -16.23
C LYS A 105 0.31 8.52 -15.69
N GLY A 106 -0.77 8.04 -15.11
CA GLY A 106 -1.91 8.79 -14.63
C GLY A 106 -2.52 8.24 -13.36
N VAL A 107 -3.77 7.74 -13.44
CA VAL A 107 -4.60 7.33 -12.30
C VAL A 107 -4.02 6.17 -11.48
N ARG A 108 -3.25 5.28 -12.09
CA ARG A 108 -2.59 4.18 -11.36
C ARG A 108 -1.61 4.66 -10.30
N ALA A 109 -1.13 5.92 -10.40
CA ALA A 109 -0.28 6.51 -9.37
C ALA A 109 -0.98 6.62 -8.01
N LEU A 110 -2.33 6.59 -7.94
CA LEU A 110 -3.09 6.56 -6.68
C LEU A 110 -2.72 5.38 -5.80
N LEU A 111 -2.34 4.24 -6.40
CA LEU A 111 -1.84 3.07 -5.66
C LEU A 111 -0.60 3.37 -4.79
N ASN A 112 0.08 4.48 -5.02
CA ASN A 112 1.23 4.92 -4.22
C ASN A 112 0.83 5.72 -2.96
N PHE A 113 -0.45 5.74 -2.57
CA PHE A 113 -0.85 6.29 -1.29
C PHE A 113 -0.10 5.63 -0.14
N GLY A 114 0.49 6.42 0.75
CA GLY A 114 1.36 5.94 1.83
C GLY A 114 2.77 5.52 1.41
N HIS A 115 3.00 5.16 0.14
CA HIS A 115 4.26 4.56 -0.32
C HIS A 115 5.46 5.50 -0.30
N THR A 116 5.29 6.79 -0.57
CA THR A 116 6.43 7.73 -0.55
C THR A 116 7.08 7.78 0.83
N VAL A 117 6.28 7.81 1.90
CA VAL A 117 6.77 7.76 3.28
C VAL A 117 7.15 6.34 3.64
N GLY A 118 6.38 5.33 3.22
CA GLY A 118 6.68 3.92 3.45
C GLY A 118 8.07 3.52 2.93
N HIS A 119 8.38 3.84 1.68
CA HIS A 119 9.71 3.56 1.10
C HIS A 119 10.84 4.32 1.83
N ALA A 120 10.57 5.54 2.32
CA ALA A 120 11.53 6.25 3.14
C ALA A 120 11.80 5.51 4.46
N ILE A 121 10.75 4.98 5.12
CA ILE A 121 10.86 4.16 6.33
C ILE A 121 11.64 2.86 6.04
N GLU A 122 11.30 2.13 4.97
CA GLU A 122 12.04 0.93 4.56
C GLU A 122 13.53 1.23 4.41
N LYS A 123 13.87 2.33 3.72
CA LYS A 123 15.25 2.73 3.49
C LYS A 123 15.97 3.14 4.78
N CYS A 124 15.35 3.95 5.64
CA CYS A 124 15.93 4.37 6.92
C CYS A 124 16.16 3.18 7.86
N SER A 125 15.28 2.16 7.81
CA SER A 125 15.44 0.93 8.58
C SER A 125 16.47 -0.06 8.00
N GLY A 126 17.08 0.25 6.85
CA GLY A 126 17.90 -0.71 6.10
C GLY A 126 17.09 -1.92 5.63
N TYR A 127 15.84 -1.70 5.27
CA TYR A 127 14.87 -2.73 4.82
C TYR A 127 14.53 -3.80 5.87
N LYS A 128 14.67 -3.49 7.16
CA LYS A 128 14.30 -4.37 8.27
C LYS A 128 12.82 -4.29 8.61
N ILE A 129 12.18 -3.15 8.36
CA ILE A 129 10.73 -2.98 8.54
C ILE A 129 10.03 -3.56 7.31
N PRO A 130 9.06 -4.47 7.47
CA PRO A 130 8.27 -5.02 6.37
C PRO A 130 7.54 -3.93 5.57
N HIS A 131 7.32 -4.20 4.29
CA HIS A 131 6.75 -3.24 3.34
C HIS A 131 5.38 -2.71 3.79
N GLY A 132 4.45 -3.60 4.09
CA GLY A 132 3.11 -3.20 4.50
C GLY A 132 3.09 -2.43 5.82
N SER A 133 3.97 -2.81 6.77
CA SER A 133 4.16 -2.05 8.01
C SER A 133 4.63 -0.62 7.75
N ALA A 134 5.57 -0.44 6.84
CA ALA A 134 6.06 0.88 6.44
C ALA A 134 4.98 1.70 5.71
N VAL A 135 4.21 1.07 4.80
CA VAL A 135 3.10 1.71 4.08
C VAL A 135 1.97 2.09 5.03
N ALA A 136 1.63 1.25 6.01
CA ALA A 136 0.62 1.53 7.03
C ALA A 136 0.94 2.83 7.81
N VAL A 137 2.19 2.97 8.27
CA VAL A 137 2.65 4.22 8.90
C VAL A 137 2.59 5.38 7.91
N GLY A 138 3.00 5.16 6.66
CA GLY A 138 2.96 6.16 5.61
C GLY A 138 1.54 6.69 5.36
N MET A 139 0.54 5.82 5.33
CA MET A 139 -0.87 6.24 5.18
C MET A 139 -1.33 7.15 6.32
N VAL A 140 -0.98 6.82 7.57
CA VAL A 140 -1.33 7.65 8.74
C VAL A 140 -0.64 9.02 8.69
N ILE A 141 0.66 9.06 8.34
CA ILE A 141 1.43 10.31 8.26
C ILE A 141 0.87 11.22 7.16
N ILE A 142 0.60 10.66 5.96
CA ILE A 142 0.09 11.43 4.83
C ILE A 142 -1.33 11.93 5.09
N SER A 143 -2.22 11.13 5.66
CA SER A 143 -3.58 11.57 6.01
C SER A 143 -3.56 12.70 7.04
N ARG A 144 -2.68 12.61 8.03
CA ARG A 144 -2.48 13.68 9.02
C ARG A 144 -1.97 14.97 8.38
N ALA A 145 -1.01 14.85 7.46
CA ALA A 145 -0.47 15.99 6.74
C ALA A 145 -1.52 16.62 5.82
N ALA A 146 -2.30 15.83 5.11
CA ALA A 146 -3.38 16.29 4.24
C ALA A 146 -4.39 17.14 5.02
N TYR A 147 -4.86 16.66 6.17
CA TYR A 147 -5.78 17.40 7.02
C TYR A 147 -5.16 18.69 7.57
N LYS A 148 -3.94 18.63 8.12
CA LYS A 148 -3.24 19.80 8.65
C LYS A 148 -2.95 20.88 7.62
N CYS A 149 -2.78 20.50 6.36
CA CYS A 149 -2.54 21.42 5.24
C CYS A 149 -3.82 21.81 4.50
N SER A 150 -4.99 21.44 5.01
CA SER A 150 -6.31 21.75 4.42
C SER A 150 -6.48 21.22 2.97
N PHE A 151 -5.89 20.05 2.68
CA PHE A 151 -6.09 19.34 1.43
C PHE A 151 -7.30 18.39 1.48
N CYS A 152 -7.86 18.13 2.66
CA CYS A 152 -9.11 17.42 2.87
C CYS A 152 -9.90 18.08 3.99
N ASP A 153 -11.23 17.99 3.91
CA ASP A 153 -12.15 18.62 4.88
C ASP A 153 -12.28 17.79 6.16
N GLU A 154 -12.07 16.48 6.09
CA GLU A 154 -12.22 15.57 7.22
C GLU A 154 -10.87 14.97 7.65
N ASN A 155 -10.73 14.72 8.95
CA ASN A 155 -9.55 14.06 9.50
C ASN A 155 -9.70 12.53 9.48
N TYR A 156 -9.19 11.90 8.45
CA TYR A 156 -9.20 10.43 8.31
C TYR A 156 -8.08 9.73 9.10
N THR A 157 -7.18 10.48 9.75
CA THR A 157 -6.00 9.92 10.44
C THR A 157 -6.37 8.86 11.47
N ASP A 158 -7.35 9.17 12.33
CA ASP A 158 -7.69 8.31 13.47
C ASP A 158 -8.42 7.03 13.04
N ILE A 159 -9.28 7.11 12.02
CA ILE A 159 -9.99 5.91 11.52
C ILE A 159 -9.04 4.97 10.77
N ILE A 160 -8.08 5.52 9.99
CA ILE A 160 -7.05 4.73 9.33
C ILE A 160 -6.12 4.10 10.38
N ALA A 161 -5.68 4.87 11.39
CA ALA A 161 -4.85 4.36 12.47
C ALA A 161 -5.56 3.28 13.29
N SER A 162 -6.87 3.42 13.54
CA SER A 162 -7.66 2.42 14.25
C SER A 162 -7.76 1.12 13.46
N LEU A 163 -7.99 1.20 12.14
CA LEU A 163 -8.05 0.03 11.29
C LEU A 163 -6.68 -0.65 11.16
N ASN A 164 -5.59 0.12 11.03
CA ASN A 164 -4.23 -0.42 11.07
C ASN A 164 -3.97 -1.21 12.36
N LYS A 165 -4.34 -0.64 13.54
CA LYS A 165 -4.18 -1.31 14.84
C LYS A 165 -5.00 -2.59 14.93
N LYS A 166 -6.24 -2.60 14.42
CA LYS A 166 -7.09 -3.81 14.37
C LYS A 166 -6.35 -4.98 13.72
N TYR A 167 -5.59 -4.71 12.66
CA TYR A 167 -4.80 -5.70 11.93
C TYR A 167 -3.33 -5.78 12.36
N SER A 168 -3.01 -5.33 13.59
CA SER A 168 -1.66 -5.40 14.18
C SER A 168 -0.57 -4.67 13.37
N LEU A 169 -0.96 -3.66 12.59
CA LEU A 169 -0.05 -2.80 11.84
C LEU A 169 0.39 -1.60 12.70
N PRO A 170 1.64 -1.13 12.54
CA PRO A 170 2.11 0.07 13.24
C PRO A 170 1.44 1.34 12.70
N VAL A 171 1.38 2.37 13.54
CA VAL A 171 0.76 3.67 13.22
C VAL A 171 1.72 4.84 13.39
N SER A 172 2.95 4.57 13.81
CA SER A 172 4.01 5.56 14.02
C SER A 172 5.39 4.97 13.76
N THR A 173 6.39 5.82 13.67
CA THR A 173 7.79 5.45 13.51
C THR A 173 8.66 6.32 14.37
N ASP A 174 9.85 5.84 14.76
CA ASP A 174 10.85 6.59 15.51
C ASP A 174 11.72 7.48 14.61
N PHE A 175 11.65 7.32 13.29
CA PHE A 175 12.38 8.17 12.35
C PHE A 175 11.81 9.60 12.34
N SER A 176 12.69 10.58 12.40
CA SER A 176 12.33 11.99 12.34
C SER A 176 11.83 12.40 10.93
N ALA A 177 11.06 13.48 10.87
CA ALA A 177 10.59 14.03 9.59
C ALA A 177 11.77 14.41 8.65
N SER A 178 12.90 14.85 9.19
CA SER A 178 14.10 15.17 8.43
C SER A 178 14.73 13.94 7.78
N GLU A 179 14.86 12.83 8.52
CA GLU A 179 15.37 11.56 7.98
C GLU A 179 14.49 11.02 6.87
N LEU A 180 13.17 10.97 7.11
CA LEU A 180 12.21 10.51 6.12
C LEU A 180 12.18 11.38 4.86
N SER A 181 12.23 12.70 5.01
CA SER A 181 12.29 13.64 3.89
C SER A 181 13.56 13.44 3.08
N SER A 182 14.71 13.34 3.75
CA SER A 182 16.00 13.11 3.09
C SER A 182 16.03 11.78 2.33
N ALA A 183 15.49 10.72 2.92
CA ALA A 183 15.39 9.41 2.29
C ALA A 183 14.48 9.42 1.06
N ALA A 184 13.31 10.10 1.15
CA ALA A 184 12.37 10.26 0.04
C ALA A 184 12.94 11.09 -1.11
N MET A 185 13.66 12.18 -0.80
CA MET A 185 14.33 13.01 -1.83
C MET A 185 15.46 12.28 -2.54
N ALA A 186 16.22 11.46 -1.81
CA ALA A 186 17.32 10.68 -2.41
C ALA A 186 16.83 9.63 -3.41
N ASP A 187 15.63 9.10 -3.25
CA ASP A 187 15.02 8.15 -4.18
C ASP A 187 14.60 8.84 -5.51
N LYS A 188 14.25 10.13 -5.44
CA LYS A 188 13.73 10.92 -6.55
C LYS A 188 14.73 11.81 -7.29
N LYS A 189 16.00 11.85 -6.91
CA LYS A 189 17.07 12.56 -7.70
C LYS A 189 17.17 12.10 -9.17
N ARG A 190 16.42 11.04 -9.54
CA ARG A 190 16.25 10.55 -10.91
C ARG A 190 15.12 11.19 -11.69
N SER A 191 14.24 12.02 -11.09
CA SER A 191 12.98 12.51 -11.69
C SER A 191 12.72 14.01 -11.48
N GLY A 192 13.71 14.79 -11.01
CA GLY A 192 13.61 16.24 -10.78
C GLY A 192 13.38 16.60 -9.30
N ASP A 193 13.30 17.92 -8.98
CA ASP A 193 13.31 18.45 -7.62
C ASP A 193 11.96 18.34 -6.87
N LYS A 194 10.93 17.70 -7.48
CA LYS A 194 9.58 17.62 -6.90
C LYS A 194 9.23 16.20 -6.46
N ILE A 195 8.62 16.08 -5.28
CA ILE A 195 8.02 14.84 -4.80
C ILE A 195 6.52 14.88 -5.09
N LYS A 196 6.01 13.86 -5.80
CA LYS A 196 4.57 13.64 -5.95
C LYS A 196 4.09 12.85 -4.74
N LEU A 197 3.17 13.42 -3.98
CA LEU A 197 2.46 12.75 -2.90
C LEU A 197 1.04 12.44 -3.36
N ILE A 198 0.55 11.27 -2.99
CA ILE A 198 -0.86 10.91 -3.13
C ILE A 198 -1.50 11.20 -1.78
N ILE A 199 -2.54 12.02 -1.79
CA ILE A 199 -3.29 12.42 -0.60
C ILE A 199 -4.77 12.06 -0.79
N PRO A 200 -5.45 11.56 0.25
CA PRO A 200 -6.88 11.30 0.18
C PRO A 200 -7.64 12.63 0.30
N GLU A 201 -8.54 12.92 -0.62
CA GLU A 201 -9.49 14.04 -0.51
C GLU A 201 -10.72 13.61 0.31
N ALA A 202 -11.16 12.38 0.10
CA ALA A 202 -12.22 11.74 0.86
C ALA A 202 -11.93 10.24 1.02
N LEU A 203 -12.58 9.60 1.99
CA LEU A 203 -12.49 8.15 2.15
C LEU A 203 -13.18 7.46 0.98
N GLY A 204 -12.44 6.63 0.26
CA GLY A 204 -12.91 5.92 -0.92
C GLY A 204 -12.79 6.75 -2.22
N ASN A 205 -12.07 7.87 -2.17
CA ASN A 205 -11.83 8.74 -3.31
C ASN A 205 -10.46 9.42 -3.22
#